data_8fcdb359d3652d3e91d1c473ead554a3
#
_entry.id   8fcdb359d3652d3e91d1c473ead554a3
#
_cell.length_a   1.000
_cell.length_b   1.000
_cell.length_c   1.000
_cell.angle_alpha   90.00
_cell.angle_beta   90.00
_cell.angle_gamma   90.00
#
_symmetry.space_group_name_H-M   'P 1'
#
loop_
_entity.id
_entity.type
_entity.pdbx_description
1 polymer ?
#
loop_
_entity_poly.entity_id
_entity_poly.type
_entity_poly.pdbx_seq_one_letter_code
_entity_poly.pdbx_strand_id
1 'polypeptide(L)'
;PAAEDAANSPEAQKAAQEEKNQSIIILVSLVSIAGLLLWILFRLSQLVKLQRKSGEISDLDATRIHSLGEFYNKYQTLGKTVMGLLAVLALYGIWNWLMWVGVYKGYQPEQPIYFSHKIHAGENKIDCQLCHSSAKYGKVSEIPSVNVCMNCHKGIAEYKGKYIEEGKDRAFYTAEIKKIYEAAGWDEGSQSYTGKIKPIEWVRIHNMPDFVYFNHSQHVVAGEQTIMKAKKVDVVCKACHGQVQEMDKVQMANNFTMGWCIECHRTTEVDMTNGYNKEYYQKLHDKLKKQYGGETKMTVDAIGGLECGKCHY
;
A
#
# COMPACT_ATOMS: atom_id res chain seq x y z
N PRO A 1 4.48 -21.97 10.73
CA PRO A 1 4.09 -22.99 9.76
C PRO A 1 2.93 -22.51 8.86
N ALA A 2 1.83 -21.98 9.41
CA ALA A 2 0.65 -21.57 8.61
C ALA A 2 0.88 -20.32 7.75
N ALA A 3 1.81 -19.44 8.10
CA ALA A 3 2.13 -18.23 7.33
C ALA A 3 3.13 -18.51 6.21
N GLU A 4 4.06 -19.41 6.42
CA GLU A 4 4.91 -19.96 5.36
C GLU A 4 4.07 -20.75 4.35
N ASP A 5 3.05 -21.45 4.83
CA ASP A 5 2.11 -22.17 3.96
C ASP A 5 1.22 -21.22 3.16
N ALA A 6 0.84 -20.04 3.69
CA ALA A 6 0.07 -19.02 2.97
C ALA A 6 0.91 -18.23 1.95
N ALA A 7 2.14 -17.85 2.31
CA ALA A 7 3.10 -17.22 1.39
C ALA A 7 3.65 -18.24 0.36
N ASN A 8 3.73 -19.52 0.73
CA ASN A 8 4.07 -20.64 -0.11
C ASN A 8 2.84 -21.34 -0.72
N SER A 9 1.64 -20.79 -0.53
CA SER A 9 0.48 -21.34 -1.19
C SER A 9 0.70 -21.34 -2.72
N PRO A 10 0.32 -22.39 -3.43
CA PRO A 10 0.49 -22.48 -4.88
C PRO A 10 -0.12 -21.28 -5.62
N GLU A 11 -1.16 -20.67 -5.06
CA GLU A 11 -1.83 -19.48 -5.62
C GLU A 11 -1.01 -18.21 -5.42
N ALA A 12 -0.41 -17.99 -4.24
CA ALA A 12 0.43 -16.83 -3.98
C ALA A 12 1.74 -16.87 -4.78
N GLN A 13 2.36 -18.03 -4.88
CA GLN A 13 3.53 -18.24 -5.72
C GLN A 13 3.21 -18.07 -7.21
N LYS A 14 2.04 -18.52 -7.65
CA LYS A 14 1.56 -18.36 -9.02
C LYS A 14 1.29 -16.89 -9.34
N ALA A 15 0.65 -16.13 -8.44
CA ALA A 15 0.41 -14.70 -8.62
C ALA A 15 1.71 -13.89 -8.67
N ALA A 16 2.67 -14.16 -7.78
CA ALA A 16 4.00 -13.52 -7.78
C ALA A 16 4.80 -13.88 -9.04
N GLN A 17 4.67 -15.13 -9.50
CA GLN A 17 5.32 -15.58 -10.73
C GLN A 17 4.67 -14.96 -11.97
N GLU A 18 3.36 -14.79 -12.00
CA GLU A 18 2.63 -14.10 -13.07
C GLU A 18 3.01 -12.62 -13.15
N GLU A 19 3.12 -11.92 -12.03
CA GLU A 19 3.57 -10.51 -11.98
C GLU A 19 5.01 -10.38 -12.48
N LYS A 20 5.90 -11.27 -12.04
CA LYS A 20 7.29 -11.32 -12.53
C LYS A 20 7.35 -11.62 -14.02
N ASN A 21 6.55 -12.56 -14.50
CA ASN A 21 6.48 -12.91 -15.91
C ASN A 21 5.94 -11.75 -16.76
N GLN A 22 4.92 -11.03 -16.28
CA GLN A 22 4.40 -9.83 -16.96
C GLN A 22 5.47 -8.74 -17.07
N SER A 23 6.23 -8.48 -16.01
CA SER A 23 7.33 -7.50 -16.02
C SER A 23 8.43 -7.91 -17.01
N ILE A 24 8.78 -9.19 -17.08
CA ILE A 24 9.74 -9.74 -18.03
C ILE A 24 9.22 -9.60 -19.47
N ILE A 25 7.95 -9.93 -19.72
CA ILE A 25 7.33 -9.80 -21.04
C ILE A 25 7.35 -8.34 -21.53
N ILE A 26 7.02 -7.39 -20.64
CA ILE A 26 7.06 -5.96 -20.96
C ILE A 26 8.49 -5.54 -21.30
N LEU A 27 9.48 -5.92 -20.49
CA LEU A 27 10.89 -5.61 -20.73
C LEU A 27 11.38 -6.19 -22.06
N VAL A 28 11.11 -7.47 -22.32
CA VAL A 28 11.48 -8.15 -23.55
C VAL A 28 10.80 -7.49 -24.76
N SER A 29 9.54 -7.11 -24.64
CA SER A 29 8.82 -6.41 -25.70
C SER A 29 9.44 -5.04 -26.02
N LEU A 30 9.80 -4.26 -25.00
CA LEU A 30 10.44 -2.96 -25.16
C LEU A 30 11.83 -3.09 -25.81
N VAL A 31 12.64 -4.05 -25.37
CA VAL A 31 13.95 -4.34 -25.95
C VAL A 31 13.81 -4.79 -27.41
N SER A 32 12.82 -5.64 -27.72
CA SER A 32 12.55 -6.12 -29.07
C SER A 32 12.12 -4.99 -30.00
N ILE A 33 11.25 -4.09 -29.55
CA ILE A 33 10.81 -2.90 -30.31
C ILE A 33 12.02 -1.99 -30.57
N ALA A 34 12.84 -1.71 -29.56
CA ALA A 34 14.05 -0.90 -29.71
C ALA A 34 15.03 -1.53 -30.70
N GLY A 35 15.25 -2.84 -30.59
CA GLY A 35 16.07 -3.60 -31.54
C GLY A 35 15.55 -3.54 -32.98
N LEU A 36 14.24 -3.69 -33.17
CA LEU A 36 13.59 -3.59 -34.47
C LEU A 36 13.75 -2.19 -35.08
N LEU A 37 13.56 -1.15 -34.28
CA LEU A 37 13.75 0.24 -34.72
C LEU A 37 15.20 0.51 -35.13
N LEU A 38 16.17 0.05 -34.36
CA LEU A 38 17.59 0.15 -34.69
C LEU A 38 17.91 -0.62 -35.96
N TRP A 39 17.36 -1.82 -36.14
CA TRP A 39 17.54 -2.61 -37.37
C TRP A 39 16.92 -1.92 -38.59
N ILE A 40 15.72 -1.34 -38.47
CA ILE A 40 15.08 -0.55 -39.54
C ILE A 40 15.95 0.64 -39.92
N LEU A 41 16.45 1.40 -38.93
CA LEU A 41 17.35 2.53 -39.17
C LEU A 41 18.65 2.08 -39.87
N PHE A 42 19.22 0.95 -39.45
CA PHE A 42 20.38 0.37 -40.09
C PHE A 42 20.10 -0.02 -41.55
N ARG A 43 18.95 -0.69 -41.82
CA ARG A 43 18.57 -1.08 -43.19
C ARG A 43 18.30 0.13 -44.10
N LEU A 44 17.62 1.16 -43.56
CA LEU A 44 17.43 2.42 -44.27
C LEU A 44 18.77 3.08 -44.61
N SER A 45 19.72 3.08 -43.67
CA SER A 45 21.06 3.62 -43.95
C SER A 45 21.83 2.84 -45.01
N GLN A 46 21.62 1.52 -45.10
CA GLN A 46 22.18 0.67 -46.15
C GLN A 46 21.56 0.94 -47.51
N LEU A 47 20.26 1.08 -47.57
CA LEU A 47 19.54 1.42 -48.81
C LEU A 47 19.99 2.79 -49.38
N VAL A 48 20.08 3.80 -48.50
CA VAL A 48 20.59 5.13 -48.87
C VAL A 48 22.04 5.03 -49.40
N LYS A 49 22.92 4.20 -48.78
CA LYS A 49 24.29 3.97 -49.27
C LYS A 49 24.30 3.29 -50.63
N LEU A 50 23.40 2.33 -50.90
CA LEU A 50 23.31 1.62 -52.16
C LEU A 50 22.80 2.54 -53.26
N GLN A 51 21.78 3.35 -53.05
CA GLN A 51 21.25 4.34 -53.98
C GLN A 51 22.30 5.41 -54.31
N ARG A 52 23.11 5.81 -53.33
CA ARG A 52 24.23 6.72 -53.57
C ARG A 52 25.32 6.13 -54.47
N LYS A 53 25.52 4.81 -54.38
CA LYS A 53 26.54 4.08 -55.16
C LYS A 53 26.08 3.85 -56.62
N SER A 54 24.77 3.83 -56.87
CA SER A 54 24.17 3.68 -58.22
C SER A 54 24.13 4.97 -59.03
N GLY A 55 24.59 6.10 -58.48
CA GLY A 55 24.63 7.38 -59.19
C GLY A 55 23.26 8.05 -59.43
N GLU A 56 22.18 7.46 -58.91
CA GLU A 56 20.82 7.99 -59.05
C GLU A 56 20.52 9.20 -58.14
N ILE A 57 21.39 9.45 -57.17
CA ILE A 57 21.25 10.59 -56.26
C ILE A 57 22.56 11.40 -56.36
N SER A 58 22.56 12.39 -57.26
CA SER A 58 23.61 13.40 -57.30
C SER A 58 23.44 14.38 -56.14
N ASP A 59 24.57 14.66 -55.48
CA ASP A 59 24.73 15.73 -54.47
C ASP A 59 23.77 15.75 -53.25
N LEU A 60 23.62 14.63 -52.62
CA LEU A 60 23.00 14.60 -51.30
C LEU A 60 24.04 14.56 -50.18
N ASP A 61 24.81 15.63 -50.04
CA ASP A 61 25.48 15.98 -48.78
C ASP A 61 24.48 16.14 -47.64
N ALA A 62 23.21 16.29 -48.02
CA ALA A 62 22.06 16.39 -47.18
C ALA A 62 21.71 15.15 -46.31
N THR A 63 22.29 13.96 -46.58
CA THR A 63 22.03 12.73 -45.84
C THR A 63 23.16 12.30 -44.92
N ARG A 64 24.27 13.02 -44.91
CA ARG A 64 25.41 12.70 -44.02
C ARG A 64 25.18 13.33 -42.67
N ILE A 65 24.56 12.55 -41.79
CA ILE A 65 24.39 12.91 -40.38
C ILE A 65 25.72 12.57 -39.68
N HIS A 66 26.51 13.58 -39.35
CA HIS A 66 27.80 13.41 -38.67
C HIS A 66 27.66 13.49 -37.15
N SER A 67 26.57 14.11 -36.68
CA SER A 67 26.30 14.24 -35.25
C SER A 67 24.81 14.31 -34.96
N LEU A 68 24.42 14.06 -33.72
CA LEU A 68 23.03 14.25 -33.25
C LEU A 68 22.56 15.70 -33.49
N GLY A 69 23.46 16.68 -33.44
CA GLY A 69 23.16 18.08 -33.69
C GLY A 69 22.79 18.36 -35.15
N GLU A 70 23.48 17.75 -36.12
CA GLU A 70 23.15 17.88 -37.55
C GLU A 70 21.81 17.21 -37.88
N PHE A 71 21.56 16.03 -37.29
CA PHE A 71 20.25 15.37 -37.40
C PHE A 71 19.13 16.27 -36.86
N TYR A 72 19.31 16.85 -35.67
CA TYR A 72 18.35 17.77 -35.07
C TYR A 72 18.09 18.99 -35.97
N ASN A 73 19.12 19.61 -36.50
CA ASN A 73 18.99 20.77 -37.38
C ASN A 73 18.26 20.45 -38.67
N LYS A 74 18.53 19.26 -39.25
CA LYS A 74 17.86 18.82 -40.50
C LYS A 74 16.39 18.44 -40.28
N TYR A 75 16.08 17.87 -39.14
CA TYR A 75 14.72 17.40 -38.81
C TYR A 75 14.16 18.15 -37.62
N GLN A 76 14.33 19.47 -37.56
CA GLN A 76 13.93 20.29 -36.40
C GLN A 76 12.51 20.05 -35.93
N THR A 77 11.55 19.93 -36.82
CA THR A 77 10.16 19.70 -36.45
C THR A 77 9.97 18.34 -35.79
N LEU A 78 10.54 17.29 -36.39
CA LEU A 78 10.50 15.95 -35.84
C LEU A 78 11.25 15.88 -34.51
N GLY A 79 12.45 16.49 -34.44
CA GLY A 79 13.25 16.56 -33.21
C GLY A 79 12.51 17.26 -32.06
N LYS A 80 11.89 18.40 -32.33
CA LYS A 80 11.05 19.13 -31.34
C LYS A 80 9.85 18.32 -30.89
N THR A 81 9.18 17.61 -31.83
CA THR A 81 8.04 16.75 -31.49
C THR A 81 8.47 15.58 -30.60
N VAL A 82 9.57 14.89 -30.93
CA VAL A 82 10.12 13.79 -30.13
C VAL A 82 10.55 14.30 -28.74
N MET A 83 11.26 15.42 -28.68
CA MET A 83 11.66 16.01 -27.40
C MET A 83 10.44 16.42 -26.55
N GLY A 84 9.42 17.00 -27.17
CA GLY A 84 8.16 17.31 -26.48
C GLY A 84 7.46 16.07 -25.93
N LEU A 85 7.40 14.99 -26.71
CA LEU A 85 6.83 13.72 -26.26
C LEU A 85 7.62 13.13 -25.09
N LEU A 86 8.96 13.12 -25.19
CA LEU A 86 9.83 12.66 -24.10
C LEU A 86 9.66 13.50 -22.84
N ALA A 87 9.51 14.81 -22.96
CA ALA A 87 9.24 15.70 -21.83
C ALA A 87 7.90 15.36 -21.16
N VAL A 88 6.83 15.13 -21.95
CA VAL A 88 5.51 14.71 -21.42
C VAL A 88 5.61 13.37 -20.70
N LEU A 89 6.30 12.38 -21.29
CA LEU A 89 6.52 11.07 -20.68
C LEU A 89 7.34 11.19 -19.37
N ALA A 90 8.35 12.03 -19.36
CA ALA A 90 9.15 12.29 -18.16
C ALA A 90 8.31 12.93 -17.05
N LEU A 91 7.50 13.94 -17.37
CA LEU A 91 6.58 14.56 -16.43
C LEU A 91 5.54 13.57 -15.90
N TYR A 92 4.99 12.72 -16.77
CA TYR A 92 4.10 11.64 -16.36
C TYR A 92 4.78 10.64 -15.42
N GLY A 93 6.03 10.27 -15.72
CA GLY A 93 6.82 9.38 -14.85
C GLY A 93 7.08 10.00 -13.48
N ILE A 94 7.47 11.27 -13.44
CA ILE A 94 7.68 12.03 -12.19
C ILE A 94 6.37 12.11 -11.39
N TRP A 95 5.26 12.43 -12.07
CA TRP A 95 3.95 12.48 -11.44
C TRP A 95 3.57 11.15 -10.79
N ASN A 96 3.69 10.04 -11.52
CA ASN A 96 3.41 8.71 -10.98
C ASN A 96 4.31 8.40 -9.78
N TRP A 97 5.60 8.69 -9.87
CA TRP A 97 6.53 8.47 -8.76
C TRP A 97 6.12 9.27 -7.51
N LEU A 98 5.77 10.54 -7.67
CA LEU A 98 5.33 11.40 -6.57
C LEU A 98 4.03 10.89 -5.93
N MET A 99 3.08 10.41 -6.73
CA MET A 99 1.80 9.89 -6.24
C MET A 99 1.94 8.62 -5.37
N TRP A 100 3.06 7.90 -5.51
CA TRP A 100 3.32 6.68 -4.75
C TRP A 100 4.22 6.89 -3.53
N VAL A 101 4.72 8.09 -3.30
CA VAL A 101 5.58 8.39 -2.14
C VAL A 101 4.77 8.25 -0.85
N GLY A 102 5.18 7.33 0.02
CA GLY A 102 4.60 7.11 1.35
C GLY A 102 3.24 6.39 1.40
N VAL A 103 2.71 5.93 0.26
CA VAL A 103 1.39 5.24 0.17
C VAL A 103 1.43 3.93 -0.62
N TYR A 104 2.59 3.37 -0.87
CA TYR A 104 2.72 2.15 -1.65
C TYR A 104 2.75 0.89 -0.78
N LYS A 105 2.14 -0.16 -1.27
CA LYS A 105 2.16 -1.49 -0.66
C LYS A 105 3.60 -1.95 -0.39
N GLY A 106 3.82 -2.53 0.77
CA GLY A 106 5.13 -3.02 1.19
C GLY A 106 6.00 -1.98 1.90
N TYR A 107 5.53 -0.73 2.07
CA TYR A 107 6.26 0.26 2.87
C TYR A 107 6.44 -0.24 4.32
N GLN A 108 7.68 -0.40 4.74
CA GLN A 108 8.08 -1.02 6.00
C GLN A 108 9.29 -0.30 6.59
N PRO A 109 9.10 0.89 7.18
CA PRO A 109 10.20 1.66 7.75
C PRO A 109 10.73 1.02 9.04
N GLU A 110 11.99 1.34 9.38
CA GLU A 110 12.53 1.07 10.70
C GLU A 110 11.82 1.91 11.76
N GLN A 111 11.60 1.30 12.92
CA GLN A 111 10.96 1.96 14.06
C GLN A 111 11.96 2.20 15.19
N PRO A 112 11.78 3.24 16.02
CA PRO A 112 12.70 3.53 17.15
C PRO A 112 12.75 2.40 18.17
N ILE A 113 11.66 1.65 18.34
CA ILE A 113 11.58 0.44 19.15
C ILE A 113 11.13 -0.69 18.23
N TYR A 114 11.83 -1.83 18.27
CA TYR A 114 11.42 -3.02 17.58
C TYR A 114 10.21 -3.65 18.26
N PHE A 115 9.01 -3.32 17.74
CA PHE A 115 7.76 -3.87 18.23
C PHE A 115 7.25 -4.94 17.28
N SER A 116 7.18 -6.19 17.74
CA SER A 116 6.66 -7.30 16.96
C SER A 116 5.18 -7.56 17.27
N HIS A 117 4.31 -7.35 16.30
CA HIS A 117 2.91 -7.76 16.40
C HIS A 117 2.79 -9.28 16.45
N LYS A 118 3.71 -10.01 15.82
CA LYS A 118 3.75 -11.46 15.85
C LYS A 118 3.91 -12.00 17.27
N ILE A 119 4.77 -11.39 18.09
CA ILE A 119 4.90 -11.77 19.49
C ILE A 119 3.64 -11.43 20.29
N HIS A 120 3.08 -10.23 20.10
CA HIS A 120 1.96 -9.75 20.91
C HIS A 120 0.62 -10.34 20.46
N ALA A 121 0.21 -10.10 19.22
CA ALA A 121 -1.08 -10.53 18.69
C ALA A 121 -1.02 -11.98 18.15
N GLY A 122 0.10 -12.41 17.61
CA GLY A 122 0.29 -13.75 17.08
C GLY A 122 0.46 -14.80 18.17
N GLU A 123 1.58 -14.76 18.90
CA GLU A 123 1.93 -15.76 19.91
C GLU A 123 1.09 -15.61 21.19
N ASN A 124 1.00 -14.39 21.72
CA ASN A 124 0.30 -14.13 22.98
C ASN A 124 -1.21 -13.89 22.82
N LYS A 125 -1.74 -13.87 21.58
CA LYS A 125 -3.17 -13.70 21.26
C LYS A 125 -3.80 -12.45 21.85
N ILE A 126 -3.02 -11.37 22.01
CA ILE A 126 -3.51 -10.09 22.52
C ILE A 126 -4.41 -9.47 21.42
N ASP A 127 -5.63 -9.11 21.80
CA ASP A 127 -6.59 -8.48 20.89
C ASP A 127 -6.09 -7.11 20.40
N CYS A 128 -6.31 -6.82 19.11
CA CYS A 128 -5.89 -5.57 18.47
C CYS A 128 -6.40 -4.33 19.21
N GLN A 129 -7.64 -4.41 19.71
CA GLN A 129 -8.34 -3.30 20.34
C GLN A 129 -7.90 -3.06 21.79
N LEU A 130 -7.11 -3.97 22.40
CA LEU A 130 -6.50 -3.70 23.69
C LEU A 130 -5.49 -2.54 23.60
N CYS A 131 -4.77 -2.47 22.49
CA CYS A 131 -3.80 -1.42 22.22
C CYS A 131 -4.36 -0.30 21.34
N HIS A 132 -5.18 -0.63 20.34
CA HIS A 132 -5.77 0.29 19.36
C HIS A 132 -7.26 0.56 19.66
N SER A 133 -7.60 0.85 20.93
CA SER A 133 -9.00 1.04 21.38
C SER A 133 -9.72 2.22 20.69
N SER A 134 -8.97 3.26 20.30
CA SER A 134 -9.50 4.43 19.61
C SER A 134 -10.14 4.09 18.25
N ALA A 135 -9.80 2.97 17.63
CA ALA A 135 -10.42 2.49 16.40
C ALA A 135 -11.93 2.29 16.53
N LYS A 136 -12.43 1.96 17.72
CA LYS A 136 -13.88 1.78 17.98
C LYS A 136 -14.65 3.10 18.08
N TYR A 137 -13.99 4.15 18.51
CA TYR A 137 -14.67 5.37 18.94
C TYR A 137 -14.36 6.56 18.07
N GLY A 138 -13.24 6.51 17.34
CA GLY A 138 -12.70 7.66 16.63
C GLY A 138 -12.51 7.47 15.14
N LYS A 139 -12.17 8.58 14.51
CA LYS A 139 -11.73 8.66 13.12
C LYS A 139 -10.39 7.93 12.95
N VAL A 140 -9.46 8.14 13.88
CA VAL A 140 -8.08 7.64 13.80
C VAL A 140 -7.88 6.52 14.82
N SER A 141 -7.29 5.41 14.39
CA SER A 141 -6.75 4.40 15.29
C SER A 141 -5.33 4.81 15.62
N GLU A 142 -5.12 5.35 16.78
CA GLU A 142 -3.84 5.90 17.21
C GLU A 142 -2.81 4.80 17.50
N ILE A 143 -1.53 5.14 17.46
CA ILE A 143 -0.49 4.35 18.10
C ILE A 143 -0.67 4.53 19.62
N PRO A 144 -0.77 3.44 20.39
CA PRO A 144 -1.01 3.56 21.82
C PRO A 144 0.10 4.30 22.53
N SER A 145 -0.27 5.10 23.54
CA SER A 145 0.71 5.74 24.41
C SER A 145 1.53 4.70 25.17
N VAL A 146 2.72 5.07 25.62
CA VAL A 146 3.63 4.18 26.37
C VAL A 146 2.98 3.60 27.64
N ASN A 147 1.96 4.27 28.19
CA ASN A 147 1.20 3.76 29.34
C ASN A 147 0.52 2.42 29.05
N VAL A 148 0.04 2.22 27.84
CA VAL A 148 -0.59 0.96 27.44
C VAL A 148 0.43 -0.17 27.47
N CYS A 149 1.66 0.08 27.00
CA CYS A 149 2.76 -0.87 27.06
C CYS A 149 3.08 -1.22 28.51
N MET A 150 3.13 -0.22 29.37
CA MET A 150 3.47 -0.37 30.81
C MET A 150 2.42 -1.12 31.62
N ASN A 151 1.17 -1.30 31.12
CA ASN A 151 0.19 -2.14 31.81
C ASN A 151 0.71 -3.59 32.01
N CYS A 152 1.48 -4.10 31.05
CA CYS A 152 2.09 -5.43 31.14
C CYS A 152 3.59 -5.35 31.45
N HIS A 153 4.32 -4.43 30.82
CA HIS A 153 5.77 -4.37 30.90
C HIS A 153 6.32 -3.91 32.26
N LYS A 154 5.52 -3.37 33.19
CA LYS A 154 5.93 -3.21 34.60
C LYS A 154 6.42 -4.53 35.22
N GLY A 155 5.79 -5.65 34.83
CA GLY A 155 6.13 -6.99 35.32
C GLY A 155 6.94 -7.82 34.33
N ILE A 156 7.22 -7.31 33.13
CA ILE A 156 7.93 -8.04 32.07
C ILE A 156 9.16 -7.23 31.65
N ALA A 157 10.23 -7.37 32.41
CA ALA A 157 11.49 -6.67 32.23
C ALA A 157 12.43 -7.36 31.21
N GLU A 158 12.24 -8.67 31.02
CA GLU A 158 13.06 -9.51 30.16
C GLU A 158 12.21 -10.33 29.22
N TYR A 159 12.71 -10.54 28.03
CA TYR A 159 12.03 -11.41 27.05
C TYR A 159 12.26 -12.90 27.39
N LYS A 160 11.19 -13.60 27.72
CA LYS A 160 11.19 -15.05 28.04
C LYS A 160 10.35 -15.87 27.03
N GLY A 161 9.90 -15.26 25.94
CA GLY A 161 9.11 -15.92 24.91
C GLY A 161 9.87 -17.02 24.16
N LYS A 162 9.12 -17.87 23.47
CA LYS A 162 9.69 -18.97 22.67
C LYS A 162 10.10 -18.49 21.28
N TYR A 163 9.36 -17.55 20.72
CA TYR A 163 9.62 -17.04 19.38
C TYR A 163 10.85 -16.14 19.34
N ILE A 164 11.75 -16.42 18.43
CA ILE A 164 12.94 -15.61 18.14
C ILE A 164 13.07 -15.55 16.62
N GLU A 165 13.11 -14.34 16.06
CA GLU A 165 13.35 -14.12 14.64
C GLU A 165 14.82 -14.46 14.29
N GLU A 166 15.04 -14.97 13.10
CA GLU A 166 16.38 -15.29 12.61
C GLU A 166 17.31 -14.06 12.70
N GLY A 167 18.51 -14.27 13.21
CA GLY A 167 19.50 -13.21 13.43
C GLY A 167 19.29 -12.36 14.68
N LYS A 168 18.30 -12.67 15.52
CA LYS A 168 18.08 -12.01 16.82
C LYS A 168 18.24 -13.01 17.96
N ASP A 169 18.39 -12.48 19.18
CA ASP A 169 18.44 -13.26 20.40
C ASP A 169 17.55 -12.67 21.51
N ARG A 170 17.48 -13.32 22.65
CA ARG A 170 16.69 -12.82 23.79
C ARG A 170 17.21 -11.51 24.36
N ALA A 171 18.53 -11.29 24.29
CA ALA A 171 19.14 -10.06 24.76
C ALA A 171 18.68 -8.87 23.91
N PHE A 172 18.57 -9.04 22.60
CA PHE A 172 18.00 -8.04 21.69
C PHE A 172 16.59 -7.62 22.13
N TYR A 173 15.66 -8.57 22.30
CA TYR A 173 14.28 -8.25 22.69
C TYR A 173 14.21 -7.62 24.08
N THR A 174 15.06 -8.06 25.01
CA THR A 174 15.17 -7.47 26.36
C THR A 174 15.63 -6.01 26.26
N ALA A 175 16.60 -5.71 25.38
CA ALA A 175 17.05 -4.34 25.15
C ALA A 175 15.93 -3.45 24.58
N GLU A 176 15.09 -3.98 23.69
CA GLU A 176 13.92 -3.25 23.18
C GLU A 176 12.88 -2.96 24.28
N ILE A 177 12.66 -3.89 25.22
CA ILE A 177 11.81 -3.63 26.39
C ILE A 177 12.39 -2.50 27.26
N LYS A 178 13.72 -2.44 27.44
CA LYS A 178 14.35 -1.35 28.22
C LYS A 178 14.16 0.03 27.57
N LYS A 179 14.06 0.11 26.26
CA LYS A 179 13.69 1.38 25.58
C LYS A 179 12.28 1.86 25.96
N ILE A 180 11.33 0.93 26.22
CA ILE A 180 10.00 1.28 26.74
C ILE A 180 10.12 1.91 28.11
N TYR A 181 10.97 1.36 28.99
CA TYR A 181 11.23 1.91 30.33
C TYR A 181 11.82 3.31 30.27
N GLU A 182 12.80 3.51 29.39
CA GLU A 182 13.38 4.83 29.16
C GLU A 182 12.30 5.83 28.70
N ALA A 183 11.47 5.42 27.73
CA ALA A 183 10.40 6.27 27.20
C ALA A 183 9.33 6.60 28.25
N ALA A 184 8.97 5.62 29.11
CA ALA A 184 8.00 5.80 30.18
C ALA A 184 8.56 6.52 31.42
N GLY A 185 9.88 6.67 31.52
CA GLY A 185 10.54 7.12 32.76
C GLY A 185 10.36 6.14 33.91
N TRP A 186 10.39 4.82 33.63
CA TRP A 186 10.23 3.76 34.61
C TRP A 186 11.58 3.30 35.16
N ASP A 187 11.72 3.37 36.46
CA ASP A 187 12.87 2.81 37.20
C ASP A 187 12.52 1.41 37.69
N GLU A 188 13.24 0.42 37.19
CA GLU A 188 13.04 -0.98 37.54
C GLU A 188 13.48 -1.30 38.98
N GLY A 189 14.50 -0.63 39.46
CA GLY A 189 15.03 -0.86 40.80
C GLY A 189 14.07 -0.40 41.89
N SER A 190 13.48 0.76 41.73
CA SER A 190 12.50 1.33 42.66
C SER A 190 11.05 0.96 42.33
N GLN A 191 10.80 0.30 41.17
CA GLN A 191 9.45 -0.01 40.65
C GLN A 191 8.54 1.22 40.61
N SER A 192 9.07 2.35 40.19
CA SER A 192 8.35 3.63 40.20
C SER A 192 8.66 4.50 38.97
N TYR A 193 7.78 5.47 38.67
CA TYR A 193 8.03 6.43 37.64
C TYR A 193 8.88 7.60 38.14
N THR A 194 9.92 7.93 37.40
CA THR A 194 10.83 9.02 37.72
C THR A 194 10.28 10.39 37.28
N GLY A 195 9.23 10.43 36.50
CA GLY A 195 8.71 11.62 35.86
C GLY A 195 9.50 12.12 34.63
N LYS A 196 10.60 11.50 34.28
CA LYS A 196 11.42 11.80 33.11
C LYS A 196 10.91 11.00 31.91
N ILE A 197 9.90 11.52 31.22
CA ILE A 197 9.26 10.87 30.06
C ILE A 197 9.97 11.32 28.79
N LYS A 198 10.22 10.36 27.88
CA LYS A 198 10.74 10.60 26.53
C LYS A 198 9.76 10.07 25.50
N PRO A 199 9.17 10.91 24.64
CA PRO A 199 8.26 10.44 23.59
C PRO A 199 8.95 9.44 22.66
N ILE A 200 8.21 8.42 22.23
CA ILE A 200 8.66 7.51 21.19
C ILE A 200 8.26 8.12 19.83
N GLU A 201 9.24 8.44 19.01
CA GLU A 201 9.03 9.04 17.70
C GLU A 201 8.74 7.98 16.63
N TRP A 202 7.55 7.38 16.70
CA TRP A 202 7.12 6.36 15.75
C TRP A 202 7.04 6.88 14.31
N VAL A 203 7.60 6.12 13.38
CA VAL A 203 7.43 6.39 11.95
C VAL A 203 6.05 5.91 11.50
N ARG A 204 5.25 6.84 10.98
CA ARG A 204 3.90 6.54 10.50
C ARG A 204 3.95 5.69 9.24
N ILE A 205 3.31 4.52 9.26
CA ILE A 205 3.27 3.59 8.13
C ILE A 205 2.03 3.84 7.26
N HIS A 206 0.85 3.83 7.89
CA HIS A 206 -0.41 4.06 7.20
C HIS A 206 -0.72 5.56 7.22
N ASN A 207 -0.54 6.20 6.08
CA ASN A 207 -0.78 7.63 5.92
C ASN A 207 -1.74 7.86 4.76
N MET A 208 -2.80 8.62 5.02
CA MET A 208 -3.71 9.12 3.99
C MET A 208 -3.52 10.63 3.87
N PRO A 209 -3.71 11.21 2.68
CA PRO A 209 -3.68 12.66 2.50
C PRO A 209 -4.69 13.36 3.42
N ASP A 210 -4.37 14.55 3.90
CA ASP A 210 -5.20 15.25 4.88
C ASP A 210 -6.61 15.60 4.36
N PHE A 211 -6.77 15.71 3.05
CA PHE A 211 -8.07 15.94 2.41
C PHE A 211 -8.93 14.68 2.28
N VAL A 212 -8.47 13.52 2.78
CA VAL A 212 -9.24 12.27 2.77
C VAL A 212 -9.83 12.01 4.14
N TYR A 213 -11.15 11.93 4.20
CA TYR A 213 -11.87 11.50 5.39
C TYR A 213 -11.99 9.98 5.43
N PHE A 214 -11.47 9.39 6.49
CA PHE A 214 -11.67 7.98 6.81
C PHE A 214 -12.01 7.85 8.30
N ASN A 215 -13.02 7.05 8.63
CA ASN A 215 -13.44 6.84 10.00
C ASN A 215 -13.36 5.35 10.36
N HIS A 216 -12.44 5.00 11.27
CA HIS A 216 -12.29 3.62 11.73
C HIS A 216 -13.55 3.08 12.37
N SER A 217 -14.22 3.85 13.23
CA SER A 217 -15.40 3.34 13.96
C SER A 217 -16.55 2.92 13.05
N GLN A 218 -16.74 3.61 11.92
CA GLN A 218 -17.74 3.22 10.92
C GLN A 218 -17.42 1.87 10.26
N HIS A 219 -16.13 1.57 10.08
CA HIS A 219 -15.68 0.33 9.45
C HIS A 219 -15.56 -0.82 10.45
N VAL A 220 -14.98 -0.57 11.62
CA VAL A 220 -14.68 -1.64 12.59
C VAL A 220 -15.81 -1.92 13.57
N VAL A 221 -16.85 -1.07 13.62
CA VAL A 221 -18.04 -1.29 14.43
C VAL A 221 -19.26 -1.49 13.54
N ALA A 222 -19.65 -0.47 12.77
CA ALA A 222 -20.87 -0.54 11.95
C ALA A 222 -20.73 -1.50 10.76
N GLY A 223 -19.55 -1.58 10.16
CA GLY A 223 -19.23 -2.44 9.00
C GLY A 223 -18.61 -3.80 9.33
N GLU A 224 -18.36 -4.11 10.60
CA GLU A 224 -17.56 -5.26 11.03
C GLU A 224 -17.95 -6.55 10.33
N GLN A 225 -19.20 -6.99 10.51
CA GLN A 225 -19.69 -8.29 10.03
C GLN A 225 -19.68 -8.40 8.50
N THR A 226 -20.05 -7.33 7.82
CA THR A 226 -20.13 -7.31 6.36
C THR A 226 -18.73 -7.26 5.73
N ILE A 227 -17.81 -6.51 6.33
CA ILE A 227 -16.41 -6.45 5.88
C ILE A 227 -15.72 -7.79 6.10
N MET A 228 -15.88 -8.40 7.28
CA MET A 228 -15.32 -9.71 7.57
C MET A 228 -15.80 -10.77 6.58
N LYS A 229 -17.10 -10.78 6.28
CA LYS A 229 -17.69 -11.68 5.28
C LYS A 229 -17.17 -11.40 3.87
N ALA A 230 -17.14 -10.13 3.44
CA ALA A 230 -16.71 -9.74 2.10
C ALA A 230 -15.22 -10.04 1.85
N LYS A 231 -14.38 -9.83 2.85
CA LYS A 231 -12.92 -10.05 2.76
C LYS A 231 -12.47 -11.42 3.27
N LYS A 232 -13.40 -12.25 3.77
CA LYS A 232 -13.15 -13.61 4.30
C LYS A 232 -12.08 -13.61 5.39
N VAL A 233 -12.17 -12.68 6.34
CA VAL A 233 -11.25 -12.55 7.47
C VAL A 233 -11.96 -12.82 8.78
N ASP A 234 -11.22 -13.29 9.79
CA ASP A 234 -11.68 -13.58 11.14
C ASP A 234 -11.71 -12.35 12.05
N VAL A 235 -10.92 -11.32 11.70
CA VAL A 235 -10.85 -10.04 12.40
C VAL A 235 -10.92 -8.91 11.39
N VAL A 236 -11.81 -7.95 11.61
CA VAL A 236 -12.08 -6.85 10.66
C VAL A 236 -10.84 -6.03 10.30
N CYS A 237 -9.91 -5.85 11.24
CA CYS A 237 -8.66 -5.12 11.03
C CYS A 237 -7.81 -5.71 9.89
N LYS A 238 -7.83 -7.05 9.76
CA LYS A 238 -7.08 -7.78 8.73
C LYS A 238 -7.56 -7.48 7.31
N ALA A 239 -8.80 -7.08 7.15
CA ALA A 239 -9.36 -6.73 5.84
C ALA A 239 -8.59 -5.59 5.15
N CYS A 240 -8.05 -4.67 5.94
CA CYS A 240 -7.33 -3.49 5.47
C CYS A 240 -5.83 -3.58 5.75
N HIS A 241 -5.45 -4.01 6.95
CA HIS A 241 -4.05 -4.02 7.41
C HIS A 241 -3.31 -5.34 7.12
N GLY A 242 -4.00 -6.35 6.56
CA GLY A 242 -3.42 -7.68 6.31
C GLY A 242 -3.20 -8.48 7.59
N GLN A 243 -2.36 -9.50 7.51
CA GLN A 243 -2.09 -10.42 8.63
C GLN A 243 -1.07 -9.82 9.61
N VAL A 244 -1.44 -8.71 10.26
CA VAL A 244 -0.52 -7.96 11.15
C VAL A 244 0.01 -8.83 12.28
N GLN A 245 -0.79 -9.79 12.78
CA GLN A 245 -0.37 -10.75 13.83
C GLN A 245 0.72 -11.72 13.36
N GLU A 246 1.12 -11.70 12.10
CA GLU A 246 2.21 -12.49 11.56
C GLU A 246 3.45 -11.63 11.27
N MET A 247 3.33 -10.32 11.47
CA MET A 247 4.38 -9.36 11.13
C MET A 247 5.28 -9.08 12.33
N ASP A 248 6.56 -9.33 12.17
CA ASP A 248 7.58 -8.87 13.12
C ASP A 248 7.80 -7.36 13.00
N LYS A 249 7.87 -6.89 11.79
CA LYS A 249 7.89 -5.46 11.45
C LYS A 249 6.66 -5.15 10.61
N VAL A 250 5.83 -4.21 11.03
CA VAL A 250 4.61 -3.85 10.31
C VAL A 250 4.95 -3.23 8.96
N GLN A 251 4.25 -3.70 7.96
CA GLN A 251 4.30 -3.16 6.60
C GLN A 251 2.91 -2.76 6.11
N MET A 252 2.88 -1.89 5.12
CA MET A 252 1.65 -1.51 4.45
C MET A 252 1.16 -2.64 3.54
N ALA A 253 0.12 -3.35 3.95
CA ALA A 253 -0.39 -4.52 3.22
C ALA A 253 -1.16 -4.15 1.96
N ASN A 254 -1.81 -2.98 1.94
CA ASN A 254 -2.60 -2.47 0.82
C ASN A 254 -2.16 -1.05 0.46
N ASN A 255 -2.48 -0.61 -0.75
CA ASN A 255 -2.08 0.73 -1.23
C ASN A 255 -3.00 1.86 -0.77
N PHE A 256 -4.19 1.56 -0.25
CA PHE A 256 -5.20 2.52 0.20
C PHE A 256 -5.51 3.65 -0.80
N THR A 257 -5.44 3.35 -2.09
CA THR A 257 -5.81 4.30 -3.14
C THR A 257 -7.32 4.51 -3.19
N MET A 258 -7.77 5.61 -3.80
CA MET A 258 -9.19 5.88 -4.01
C MET A 258 -9.90 4.72 -4.72
N GLY A 259 -9.27 4.13 -5.75
CA GLY A 259 -9.80 2.96 -6.47
C GLY A 259 -10.00 1.74 -5.58
N TRP A 260 -9.08 1.49 -4.65
CA TRP A 260 -9.19 0.39 -3.69
C TRP A 260 -10.37 0.56 -2.73
N CYS A 261 -10.62 1.78 -2.26
CA CYS A 261 -11.78 2.09 -1.42
C CYS A 261 -13.10 1.96 -2.20
N ILE A 262 -13.15 2.51 -3.40
CA ILE A 262 -14.31 2.48 -4.30
C ILE A 262 -14.72 1.04 -4.65
N GLU A 263 -13.76 0.18 -4.97
CA GLU A 263 -14.03 -1.23 -5.27
C GLU A 263 -14.70 -1.94 -4.10
N CYS A 264 -14.21 -1.72 -2.87
CA CYS A 264 -14.82 -2.28 -1.68
C CYS A 264 -16.25 -1.74 -1.47
N HIS A 265 -16.48 -0.43 -1.60
CA HIS A 265 -17.78 0.18 -1.41
C HIS A 265 -18.83 -0.24 -2.46
N ARG A 266 -18.39 -0.57 -3.68
CA ARG A 266 -19.27 -1.09 -4.74
C ARG A 266 -19.73 -2.52 -4.49
N THR A 267 -18.92 -3.31 -3.83
CA THR A 267 -19.16 -4.77 -3.69
C THR A 267 -19.64 -5.18 -2.30
N THR A 268 -19.35 -4.39 -1.26
CA THR A 268 -19.70 -4.73 0.12
C THR A 268 -21.13 -4.33 0.44
N GLU A 269 -21.90 -5.29 0.93
CA GLU A 269 -23.26 -5.09 1.38
C GLU A 269 -23.28 -4.33 2.74
N VAL A 270 -24.30 -3.53 2.95
CA VAL A 270 -24.52 -2.85 4.24
C VAL A 270 -25.18 -3.84 5.20
N ASP A 271 -24.70 -3.91 6.43
CA ASP A 271 -25.38 -4.67 7.48
C ASP A 271 -26.65 -3.94 7.92
N MET A 272 -27.79 -4.47 7.49
CA MET A 272 -29.12 -3.94 7.84
C MET A 272 -29.61 -4.40 9.21
N THR A 273 -28.88 -5.28 9.89
CA THR A 273 -29.30 -5.87 11.17
C THR A 273 -28.74 -5.13 12.38
N ASN A 274 -27.63 -4.39 12.21
CA ASN A 274 -27.06 -3.63 13.31
C ASN A 274 -27.91 -2.40 13.67
N GLY A 275 -27.86 -1.99 14.94
CA GLY A 275 -28.69 -0.89 15.47
C GLY A 275 -28.40 0.47 14.80
N TYR A 276 -27.24 0.67 14.19
CA TYR A 276 -26.89 1.91 13.49
C TYR A 276 -27.60 2.04 12.14
N ASN A 277 -27.77 0.93 11.41
CA ASN A 277 -28.33 0.94 10.07
C ASN A 277 -29.83 0.64 10.03
N LYS A 278 -30.35 -0.08 11.02
CA LYS A 278 -31.66 -0.71 10.99
C LYS A 278 -32.82 0.25 10.70
N GLU A 279 -32.87 1.41 11.32
CA GLU A 279 -34.03 2.33 11.15
C GLU A 279 -33.88 3.20 9.91
N TYR A 280 -32.69 3.68 9.63
CA TYR A 280 -32.46 4.63 8.55
C TYR A 280 -32.42 3.96 7.17
N TYR A 281 -31.67 2.90 7.04
CA TYR A 281 -31.50 2.25 5.74
C TYR A 281 -32.59 1.26 5.39
N GLN A 282 -33.37 0.74 6.35
CA GLN A 282 -34.50 -0.13 6.06
C GLN A 282 -35.53 0.58 5.16
N LYS A 283 -35.89 1.82 5.49
CA LYS A 283 -36.81 2.63 4.70
C LYS A 283 -36.27 2.92 3.29
N LEU A 284 -34.95 3.18 3.19
CA LEU A 284 -34.30 3.40 1.91
C LEU A 284 -34.25 2.11 1.09
N HIS A 285 -33.93 0.98 1.69
CA HIS A 285 -33.96 -0.33 1.06
C HIS A 285 -35.33 -0.66 0.48
N ASP A 286 -36.38 -0.48 1.25
CA ASP A 286 -37.77 -0.74 0.81
C ASP A 286 -38.17 0.17 -0.36
N LYS A 287 -37.70 1.41 -0.36
CA LYS A 287 -37.90 2.35 -1.47
C LYS A 287 -37.14 1.91 -2.74
N LEU A 288 -35.89 1.54 -2.61
CA LEU A 288 -35.06 1.09 -3.74
C LEU A 288 -35.58 -0.25 -4.31
N LYS A 289 -36.00 -1.18 -3.45
CA LYS A 289 -36.59 -2.44 -3.87
C LYS A 289 -37.90 -2.21 -4.69
N LYS A 290 -38.70 -1.24 -4.31
CA LYS A 290 -39.90 -0.84 -5.08
C LYS A 290 -39.57 -0.17 -6.41
N GLN A 291 -38.48 0.62 -6.45
CA GLN A 291 -38.12 1.41 -7.60
C GLN A 291 -37.41 0.57 -8.69
N TYR A 292 -36.57 -0.38 -8.30
CA TYR A 292 -35.74 -1.15 -9.22
C TYR A 292 -36.18 -2.62 -9.44
N GLY A 293 -37.23 -3.07 -8.74
CA GLY A 293 -37.91 -4.34 -8.99
C GLY A 293 -37.00 -5.56 -8.84
N GLY A 294 -36.70 -6.01 -7.61
CA GLY A 294 -35.93 -7.21 -7.36
C GLY A 294 -35.26 -7.25 -5.99
N GLU A 295 -34.58 -8.35 -5.67
CA GLU A 295 -33.67 -8.43 -4.53
C GLU A 295 -32.37 -7.70 -4.86
N THR A 296 -32.41 -6.37 -4.79
CA THR A 296 -31.23 -5.55 -4.91
C THR A 296 -30.46 -5.63 -3.60
N LYS A 297 -29.25 -6.17 -3.67
CA LYS A 297 -28.31 -6.12 -2.56
C LYS A 297 -28.00 -4.65 -2.26
N MET A 298 -28.22 -4.23 -1.02
CA MET A 298 -27.91 -2.88 -0.57
C MET A 298 -26.40 -2.78 -0.33
N THR A 299 -25.68 -2.28 -1.33
CA THR A 299 -24.24 -2.01 -1.19
C THR A 299 -23.99 -0.64 -0.59
N VAL A 300 -22.76 -0.39 -0.13
CA VAL A 300 -22.34 0.93 0.37
C VAL A 300 -22.50 2.01 -0.70
N ASP A 301 -22.27 1.68 -1.98
CA ASP A 301 -22.54 2.55 -3.13
C ASP A 301 -24.03 2.95 -3.20
N ALA A 302 -24.93 1.99 -3.07
CA ALA A 302 -26.38 2.23 -3.14
C ALA A 302 -26.91 3.21 -2.08
N ILE A 303 -26.19 3.39 -0.98
CA ILE A 303 -26.53 4.36 0.08
C ILE A 303 -25.74 5.67 -0.02
N GLY A 304 -25.10 5.92 -1.16
CA GLY A 304 -24.33 7.14 -1.41
C GLY A 304 -22.91 7.12 -0.87
N GLY A 305 -22.36 5.94 -0.55
CA GLY A 305 -21.00 5.79 -0.03
C GLY A 305 -19.87 6.09 -1.02
N LEU A 306 -20.22 6.40 -2.29
CA LEU A 306 -19.28 6.85 -3.32
C LEU A 306 -19.41 8.35 -3.67
N GLU A 307 -20.26 9.09 -2.97
CA GLU A 307 -20.33 10.53 -3.14
C GLU A 307 -19.00 11.18 -2.72
N CYS A 308 -18.48 12.09 -3.54
CA CYS A 308 -17.17 12.72 -3.32
C CYS A 308 -17.03 13.31 -1.91
N GLY A 309 -18.06 14.01 -1.43
CA GLY A 309 -18.08 14.63 -0.09
C GLY A 309 -18.16 13.65 1.09
N LYS A 310 -18.26 12.33 0.86
CA LYS A 310 -18.16 11.33 1.92
C LYS A 310 -16.71 10.98 2.27
N CYS A 311 -15.81 11.18 1.31
CA CYS A 311 -14.40 10.84 1.43
C CYS A 311 -13.49 12.07 1.33
N HIS A 312 -13.97 13.19 0.79
CA HIS A 312 -13.21 14.41 0.60
C HIS A 312 -13.91 15.61 1.22
N TYR A 313 -13.17 16.49 1.90
CA TYR A 313 -13.65 17.75 2.48
C TYR A 313 -12.69 18.91 2.20
#